data_4db8a5e043fcea760ca5fed7a483698e
#
_entry.id   4db8a5e043fcea760ca5fed7a483698e
#
_cell.length_a   1.000
_cell.length_b   1.000
_cell.length_c   1.000
_cell.angle_alpha   90.00
_cell.angle_beta   90.00
_cell.angle_gamma   90.00
#
_symmetry.space_group_name_H-M   'P 1'
#
loop_
_entity.id
_entity.type
_entity.pdbx_description
1 polymer ?
#
loop_
_entity_poly.entity_id
_entity_poly.type
_entity_poly.pdbx_seq_one_letter_code
_entity_poly.pdbx_strand_id
1 'polypeptide(L)'
;MSIFDNKCYKGANPQKLVVFIHGYNGSPESIDYAVKLLYGKLNDAVVVVPRAPFACEKDQSNLQWLSFYEKDPAVRFRNPDASVKEIFDIFNSLWKSFYDVAGQMNKFIDEQQKLWSIDDDNTYVVGFSQGAMSTIATSLTRRKKIAGAVSVAGIVPGIQYLPLCISSRPKFLLLHGKDDATVQYKTVATTVDWFKQQKIDFTYQEFEGLAHRMNDDEMSVAADFINS
;
A
#
# COMPACT_ATOMS: atom_id res chain seq x y z
N MET A 1 -20.07 11.63 -7.47
CA MET A 1 -20.09 10.45 -6.57
C MET A 1 -18.69 9.89 -6.59
N SER A 2 -18.06 9.58 -5.44
CA SER A 2 -16.70 9.07 -5.42
C SER A 2 -16.63 7.65 -6.01
N ILE A 3 -15.51 7.32 -6.67
CA ILE A 3 -15.30 6.00 -7.28
C ILE A 3 -15.29 4.88 -6.25
N PHE A 4 -14.86 5.19 -5.01
CA PHE A 4 -14.93 4.27 -3.88
C PHE A 4 -15.71 4.90 -2.72
N ASP A 5 -16.55 4.10 -2.05
CA ASP A 5 -16.99 4.41 -0.70
C ASP A 5 -15.78 4.44 0.24
N ASN A 6 -15.80 5.28 1.27
CA ASN A 6 -14.64 5.45 2.12
C ASN A 6 -15.00 5.86 3.56
N LYS A 7 -14.11 5.54 4.49
CA LYS A 7 -14.12 6.04 5.85
C LYS A 7 -13.12 7.20 5.97
N CYS A 8 -13.48 8.24 6.69
CA CYS A 8 -12.70 9.46 6.76
C CYS A 8 -12.43 9.88 8.22
N TYR A 9 -11.19 10.27 8.50
CA TYR A 9 -10.73 10.85 9.76
C TYR A 9 -10.15 12.22 9.43
N LYS A 10 -10.66 13.28 10.04
CA LYS A 10 -10.27 14.64 9.70
C LYS A 10 -10.24 15.59 10.89
N GLY A 11 -9.28 16.49 10.89
CA GLY A 11 -9.25 17.68 11.73
C GLY A 11 -10.09 18.84 11.14
N ALA A 12 -10.04 20.00 11.80
CA ALA A 12 -10.80 21.16 11.40
C ALA A 12 -10.35 21.78 10.06
N ASN A 13 -9.01 21.77 9.78
CA ASN A 13 -8.45 22.41 8.60
C ASN A 13 -7.26 21.56 8.07
N PRO A 14 -7.52 20.44 7.39
CA PRO A 14 -6.45 19.55 6.94
C PRO A 14 -5.61 20.21 5.84
N GLN A 15 -4.29 20.08 5.96
CA GLN A 15 -3.30 20.53 4.99
C GLN A 15 -2.65 19.35 4.25
N LYS A 16 -2.79 18.14 4.76
CA LYS A 16 -2.27 16.90 4.18
C LYS A 16 -3.40 15.92 3.90
N LEU A 17 -3.33 15.25 2.76
CA LEU A 17 -4.20 14.13 2.39
C LEU A 17 -3.43 12.82 2.52
N VAL A 18 -3.94 11.89 3.31
CA VAL A 18 -3.40 10.53 3.41
C VAL A 18 -4.47 9.55 2.93
N VAL A 19 -4.17 8.80 1.88
CA VAL A 19 -5.02 7.70 1.41
C VAL A 19 -4.47 6.39 1.97
N PHE A 20 -5.24 5.70 2.83
CA PHE A 20 -4.78 4.47 3.48
C PHE A 20 -5.50 3.25 2.88
N ILE A 21 -4.77 2.40 2.16
CA ILE A 21 -5.28 1.24 1.41
C ILE A 21 -5.18 -0.02 2.29
N HIS A 22 -6.32 -0.63 2.63
CA HIS A 22 -6.36 -1.86 3.45
C HIS A 22 -5.86 -3.09 2.70
N GLY A 23 -5.54 -4.16 3.44
CA GLY A 23 -5.04 -5.42 2.89
C GLY A 23 -6.14 -6.31 2.27
N TYR A 24 -5.70 -7.42 1.69
CA TYR A 24 -6.57 -8.53 1.26
C TYR A 24 -7.34 -9.12 2.44
N ASN A 25 -8.59 -9.48 2.21
CA ASN A 25 -9.50 -9.97 3.26
C ASN A 25 -9.68 -8.96 4.40
N GLY A 26 -9.71 -7.67 4.05
CA GLY A 26 -9.84 -6.56 4.98
C GLY A 26 -10.95 -5.59 4.59
N SER A 27 -11.06 -4.53 5.36
CA SER A 27 -11.99 -3.42 5.13
C SER A 27 -11.47 -2.17 5.85
N PRO A 28 -12.06 -0.98 5.65
CA PRO A 28 -11.73 0.18 6.48
C PRO A 28 -11.89 -0.06 7.98
N GLU A 29 -12.85 -0.89 8.37
CA GLU A 29 -13.10 -1.25 9.77
C GLU A 29 -12.00 -2.15 10.35
N SER A 30 -11.48 -3.09 9.54
CA SER A 30 -10.45 -4.04 9.98
C SER A 30 -9.10 -3.39 10.27
N ILE A 31 -8.82 -2.22 9.71
CA ILE A 31 -7.59 -1.45 9.94
C ILE A 31 -7.81 -0.18 10.78
N ASP A 32 -9.02 0.00 11.34
CA ASP A 32 -9.41 1.19 12.10
C ASP A 32 -8.42 1.54 13.23
N TYR A 33 -7.92 0.52 13.92
CA TYR A 33 -6.92 0.70 14.98
C TYR A 33 -5.64 1.36 14.44
N ALA A 34 -5.04 0.81 13.39
CA ALA A 34 -3.81 1.34 12.81
C ALA A 34 -4.01 2.74 12.21
N VAL A 35 -5.16 2.97 11.58
CA VAL A 35 -5.51 4.30 11.04
C VAL A 35 -5.65 5.33 12.15
N LYS A 36 -6.27 4.99 13.27
CA LYS A 36 -6.39 5.88 14.43
C LYS A 36 -5.04 6.19 15.07
N LEU A 37 -4.15 5.20 15.18
CA LEU A 37 -2.79 5.41 15.67
C LEU A 37 -2.02 6.38 14.78
N LEU A 38 -2.04 6.15 13.45
CA LEU A 38 -1.42 7.04 12.49
C LEU A 38 -2.02 8.44 12.57
N TYR A 39 -3.35 8.56 12.44
CA TYR A 39 -4.07 9.84 12.44
C TYR A 39 -3.80 10.66 13.73
N GLY A 40 -3.78 10.00 14.88
CA GLY A 40 -3.50 10.66 16.17
C GLY A 40 -2.11 11.27 16.31
N LYS A 41 -1.18 10.90 15.42
CA LYS A 41 0.20 11.41 15.37
C LYS A 41 0.43 12.38 14.21
N LEU A 42 -0.53 12.53 13.29
CA LEU A 42 -0.41 13.44 12.16
C LEU A 42 -0.85 14.86 12.53
N ASN A 43 -0.13 15.83 11.99
CA ASN A 43 -0.46 17.23 12.09
C ASN A 43 -1.30 17.65 10.87
N ASP A 44 -2.48 18.25 11.13
CA ASP A 44 -3.33 18.86 10.09
C ASP A 44 -3.59 17.95 8.86
N ALA A 45 -3.94 16.70 9.11
CA ALA A 45 -4.21 15.74 8.05
C ALA A 45 -5.69 15.34 7.97
N VAL A 46 -6.10 14.97 6.76
CA VAL A 46 -7.26 14.11 6.53
C VAL A 46 -6.77 12.74 6.10
N VAL A 47 -7.24 11.68 6.77
CA VAL A 47 -6.96 10.29 6.38
C VAL A 47 -8.24 9.69 5.80
N VAL A 48 -8.19 9.26 4.55
CA VAL A 48 -9.29 8.59 3.87
C VAL A 48 -8.94 7.13 3.60
N VAL A 49 -9.85 6.24 3.94
CA VAL A 49 -9.68 4.80 3.82
C VAL A 49 -10.71 4.28 2.82
N PRO A 50 -10.33 4.11 1.54
CA PRO A 50 -11.28 3.61 0.54
C PRO A 50 -11.64 2.15 0.80
N ARG A 51 -12.88 1.80 0.49
CA ARG A 51 -13.43 0.44 0.56
C ARG A 51 -13.13 -0.27 -0.76
N ALA A 52 -12.44 -1.41 -0.70
CA ALA A 52 -12.19 -2.21 -1.90
C ALA A 52 -13.50 -2.68 -2.56
N PRO A 53 -13.54 -2.77 -3.90
CA PRO A 53 -14.80 -2.95 -4.64
C PRO A 53 -15.31 -4.41 -4.67
N PHE A 54 -14.47 -5.40 -4.32
CA PHE A 54 -14.84 -6.81 -4.48
C PHE A 54 -14.95 -7.52 -3.13
N ALA A 55 -15.99 -8.34 -2.99
CA ALA A 55 -16.04 -9.32 -1.89
C ALA A 55 -14.83 -10.26 -1.96
N CYS A 56 -14.24 -10.57 -0.81
CA CYS A 56 -13.06 -11.41 -0.77
C CYS A 56 -13.42 -12.88 -1.03
N GLU A 57 -12.66 -13.54 -1.88
CA GLU A 57 -12.82 -14.96 -2.22
C GLU A 57 -12.56 -15.89 -1.03
N LYS A 58 -11.77 -15.43 -0.05
CA LYS A 58 -11.51 -16.19 1.19
C LYS A 58 -12.65 -16.09 2.19
N ASP A 59 -13.26 -14.93 2.30
CA ASP A 59 -14.35 -14.63 3.22
C ASP A 59 -15.17 -13.48 2.64
N GLN A 60 -16.37 -13.78 2.15
CA GLN A 60 -17.24 -12.82 1.45
C GLN A 60 -17.75 -11.67 2.34
N SER A 61 -17.60 -11.75 3.66
CA SER A 61 -17.87 -10.63 4.57
C SER A 61 -16.79 -9.55 4.56
N ASN A 62 -15.63 -9.86 4.01
CA ASN A 62 -14.47 -8.98 3.84
C ASN A 62 -14.25 -8.62 2.38
N LEU A 63 -13.26 -7.75 2.11
CA LEU A 63 -13.04 -7.17 0.80
C LEU A 63 -11.63 -7.45 0.28
N GLN A 64 -11.46 -7.27 -1.03
CA GLN A 64 -10.20 -7.37 -1.75
C GLN A 64 -10.12 -6.37 -2.90
N TRP A 65 -8.92 -5.91 -3.23
CA TRP A 65 -8.66 -5.02 -4.36
C TRP A 65 -8.58 -5.80 -5.67
N LEU A 66 -8.04 -7.01 -5.60
CA LEU A 66 -7.91 -7.95 -6.72
C LEU A 66 -7.90 -9.38 -6.19
N SER A 67 -8.23 -10.35 -7.07
CA SER A 67 -8.17 -11.77 -6.74
C SER A 67 -6.72 -12.27 -6.78
N PHE A 68 -6.29 -12.95 -5.73
CA PHE A 68 -5.07 -13.76 -5.77
C PHE A 68 -5.32 -15.12 -6.42
N TYR A 69 -6.52 -15.69 -6.25
CA TYR A 69 -6.87 -17.02 -6.74
C TYR A 69 -6.99 -17.09 -8.26
N GLU A 70 -7.24 -15.96 -8.94
CA GLU A 70 -7.30 -15.92 -10.40
C GLU A 70 -6.03 -16.45 -11.07
N LYS A 71 -4.85 -16.14 -10.51
CA LYS A 71 -3.55 -16.55 -11.06
C LYS A 71 -2.83 -17.59 -10.20
N ASP A 72 -3.20 -17.73 -8.95
CA ASP A 72 -2.62 -18.69 -8.01
C ASP A 72 -3.67 -19.33 -7.12
N PRO A 73 -4.54 -20.22 -7.66
CA PRO A 73 -5.62 -20.85 -6.88
C PRO A 73 -5.13 -21.61 -5.64
N ALA A 74 -3.90 -22.10 -5.67
CA ALA A 74 -3.26 -22.79 -4.56
C ALA A 74 -2.58 -21.86 -3.54
N VAL A 75 -2.59 -20.54 -3.80
CA VAL A 75 -1.97 -19.52 -2.94
C VAL A 75 -0.50 -19.86 -2.60
N ARG A 76 0.25 -20.35 -3.59
CA ARG A 76 1.62 -20.87 -3.46
C ARG A 76 2.59 -19.83 -2.94
N PHE A 77 2.34 -18.53 -3.19
CA PHE A 77 3.17 -17.45 -2.66
C PHE A 77 3.19 -17.41 -1.12
N ARG A 78 2.27 -18.10 -0.44
CA ARG A 78 2.24 -18.26 1.02
C ARG A 78 2.88 -19.56 1.49
N ASN A 79 3.28 -20.45 0.57
CA ASN A 79 4.01 -21.66 0.94
C ASN A 79 5.40 -21.28 1.48
N PRO A 80 5.79 -21.68 2.72
CA PRO A 80 7.12 -21.38 3.26
C PRO A 80 8.27 -21.89 2.38
N ASP A 81 8.04 -22.99 1.65
CA ASP A 81 9.02 -23.63 0.77
C ASP A 81 9.10 -22.98 -0.61
N ALA A 82 8.17 -22.09 -0.97
CA ALA A 82 8.25 -21.38 -2.25
C ALA A 82 9.53 -20.54 -2.31
N SER A 83 10.26 -20.64 -3.40
CA SER A 83 11.43 -19.79 -3.62
C SER A 83 11.01 -18.33 -3.83
N VAL A 84 11.92 -17.39 -3.55
CA VAL A 84 11.70 -15.96 -3.80
C VAL A 84 11.33 -15.71 -5.25
N LYS A 85 11.98 -16.42 -6.19
CA LYS A 85 11.68 -16.34 -7.62
C LYS A 85 10.24 -16.74 -7.93
N GLU A 86 9.77 -17.88 -7.42
CA GLU A 86 8.38 -18.34 -7.62
C GLU A 86 7.36 -17.33 -7.09
N ILE A 87 7.62 -16.75 -5.92
CA ILE A 87 6.76 -15.71 -5.36
C ILE A 87 6.65 -14.52 -6.32
N PHE A 88 7.78 -13.99 -6.80
CA PHE A 88 7.76 -12.84 -7.72
C PHE A 88 7.20 -13.19 -9.10
N ASP A 89 7.35 -14.43 -9.59
CA ASP A 89 6.71 -14.87 -10.84
C ASP A 89 5.17 -14.85 -10.70
N ILE A 90 4.62 -15.24 -9.55
CA ILE A 90 3.18 -15.13 -9.27
C ILE A 90 2.75 -13.65 -9.28
N PHE A 91 3.47 -12.77 -8.58
CA PHE A 91 3.14 -11.34 -8.56
C PHE A 91 3.34 -10.66 -9.92
N ASN A 92 4.27 -11.12 -10.74
CA ASN A 92 4.37 -10.70 -12.15
C ASN A 92 3.12 -11.07 -12.95
N SER A 93 2.56 -12.26 -12.72
CA SER A 93 1.32 -12.69 -13.39
C SER A 93 0.09 -11.89 -12.97
N LEU A 94 0.11 -11.30 -11.77
CA LEU A 94 -0.93 -10.45 -11.21
C LEU A 94 -0.77 -8.96 -11.59
N TRP A 95 0.30 -8.59 -12.30
CA TRP A 95 0.63 -7.20 -12.59
C TRP A 95 -0.52 -6.42 -13.23
N LYS A 96 -1.21 -7.01 -14.22
CA LYS A 96 -2.33 -6.34 -14.87
C LYS A 96 -3.40 -5.91 -13.87
N SER A 97 -3.75 -6.78 -12.93
CA SER A 97 -4.75 -6.50 -11.91
C SER A 97 -4.28 -5.39 -10.95
N PHE A 98 -3.01 -5.39 -10.54
CA PHE A 98 -2.42 -4.29 -9.76
C PHE A 98 -2.40 -2.98 -10.54
N TYR A 99 -2.12 -3.00 -11.84
CA TYR A 99 -2.12 -1.82 -12.69
C TYR A 99 -3.53 -1.22 -12.83
N ASP A 100 -4.55 -2.08 -12.98
CA ASP A 100 -5.96 -1.65 -13.04
C ASP A 100 -6.40 -1.01 -11.70
N VAL A 101 -6.03 -1.62 -10.57
CA VAL A 101 -6.26 -1.05 -9.22
C VAL A 101 -5.54 0.30 -9.07
N ALA A 102 -4.29 0.40 -9.51
CA ALA A 102 -3.53 1.64 -9.46
C ALA A 102 -4.20 2.77 -10.27
N GLY A 103 -4.74 2.44 -11.45
CA GLY A 103 -5.49 3.39 -12.27
C GLY A 103 -6.76 3.90 -11.60
N GLN A 104 -7.52 3.03 -10.92
CA GLN A 104 -8.70 3.40 -10.15
C GLN A 104 -8.31 4.24 -8.91
N MET A 105 -7.26 3.82 -8.20
CA MET A 105 -6.78 4.52 -7.02
C MET A 105 -6.27 5.92 -7.36
N ASN A 106 -5.60 6.10 -8.50
CA ASN A 106 -5.17 7.42 -8.97
C ASN A 106 -6.36 8.36 -9.23
N LYS A 107 -7.46 7.85 -9.79
CA LYS A 107 -8.70 8.63 -9.94
C LYS A 107 -9.31 8.99 -8.58
N PHE A 108 -9.33 8.04 -7.64
CA PHE A 108 -9.80 8.29 -6.28
C PHE A 108 -8.97 9.38 -5.57
N ILE A 109 -7.64 9.32 -5.70
CA ILE A 109 -6.75 10.37 -5.17
C ILE A 109 -7.12 11.73 -5.75
N ASP A 110 -7.30 11.84 -7.08
CA ASP A 110 -7.68 13.10 -7.74
C ASP A 110 -9.03 13.63 -7.23
N GLU A 111 -10.01 12.76 -6.97
CA GLU A 111 -11.30 13.13 -6.37
C GLU A 111 -11.13 13.68 -4.94
N GLN A 112 -10.30 13.00 -4.12
CA GLN A 112 -10.05 13.43 -2.74
C GLN A 112 -9.24 14.72 -2.69
N GLN A 113 -8.25 14.89 -3.54
CA GLN A 113 -7.49 16.15 -3.68
C GLN A 113 -8.41 17.32 -4.00
N LYS A 114 -9.32 17.12 -4.95
CA LYS A 114 -10.32 18.15 -5.29
C LYS A 114 -11.28 18.44 -4.13
N LEU A 115 -11.76 17.40 -3.42
CA LEU A 115 -12.68 17.54 -2.29
C LEU A 115 -12.07 18.34 -1.14
N TRP A 116 -10.80 18.06 -0.83
CA TRP A 116 -10.09 18.66 0.30
C TRP A 116 -9.26 19.89 -0.09
N SER A 117 -9.18 20.23 -1.39
CA SER A 117 -8.33 21.30 -1.93
C SER A 117 -6.85 21.12 -1.55
N ILE A 118 -6.38 19.87 -1.58
CA ILE A 118 -4.99 19.48 -1.27
C ILE A 118 -4.34 18.96 -2.54
N ASP A 119 -3.11 19.39 -2.84
CA ASP A 119 -2.36 19.03 -4.03
C ASP A 119 -1.48 17.77 -3.85
N ASP A 120 -0.75 17.39 -4.92
CA ASP A 120 0.15 16.25 -4.90
C ASP A 120 1.31 16.42 -3.91
N ASP A 121 1.81 17.64 -3.71
CA ASP A 121 2.95 17.92 -2.81
C ASP A 121 2.60 17.74 -1.32
N ASN A 122 1.31 17.63 -1.01
CA ASN A 122 0.76 17.40 0.32
C ASN A 122 -0.07 16.09 0.39
N THR A 123 0.06 15.23 -0.62
CA THR A 123 -0.65 13.95 -0.69
C THR A 123 0.29 12.78 -0.42
N TYR A 124 -0.16 11.87 0.45
CA TYR A 124 0.54 10.64 0.83
C TYR A 124 -0.35 9.43 0.58
N VAL A 125 0.25 8.30 0.21
CA VAL A 125 -0.45 7.02 0.09
C VAL A 125 0.19 6.03 1.04
N VAL A 126 -0.60 5.44 1.92
CA VAL A 126 -0.19 4.40 2.87
C VAL A 126 -0.92 3.13 2.53
N GLY A 127 -0.29 1.98 2.65
CA GLY A 127 -0.99 0.72 2.45
C GLY A 127 -0.42 -0.42 3.26
N PHE A 128 -1.27 -1.41 3.52
CA PHE A 128 -0.91 -2.63 4.23
C PHE A 128 -1.11 -3.86 3.33
N SER A 129 -0.12 -4.76 3.27
CA SER A 129 -0.21 -6.05 2.56
C SER A 129 -0.59 -5.87 1.08
N GLN A 130 -1.72 -6.39 0.58
CA GLN A 130 -2.22 -6.12 -0.77
C GLN A 130 -2.37 -4.62 -1.04
N GLY A 131 -2.80 -3.85 -0.03
CA GLY A 131 -2.85 -2.39 -0.09
C GLY A 131 -1.46 -1.75 -0.22
N ALA A 132 -0.43 -2.32 0.41
CA ALA A 132 0.95 -1.83 0.28
C ALA A 132 1.51 -2.09 -1.13
N MET A 133 1.24 -3.25 -1.71
CA MET A 133 1.58 -3.55 -3.10
C MET A 133 0.85 -2.60 -4.07
N SER A 134 -0.43 -2.34 -3.80
CA SER A 134 -1.24 -1.36 -4.55
C SER A 134 -0.70 0.06 -4.38
N THR A 135 -0.21 0.44 -3.18
CA THR A 135 0.45 1.72 -2.92
C THR A 135 1.69 1.91 -3.79
N ILE A 136 2.55 0.89 -3.89
CA ILE A 136 3.75 0.94 -4.75
C ILE A 136 3.32 1.15 -6.22
N ALA A 137 2.39 0.34 -6.72
CA ALA A 137 1.91 0.46 -8.10
C ALA A 137 1.26 1.83 -8.37
N THR A 138 0.35 2.29 -7.49
CA THR A 138 -0.36 3.57 -7.60
C THR A 138 0.60 4.74 -7.65
N SER A 139 1.53 4.80 -6.68
CA SER A 139 2.43 5.94 -6.53
C SER A 139 3.44 6.04 -7.67
N LEU A 140 3.92 4.92 -8.20
CA LEU A 140 4.90 4.91 -9.29
C LEU A 140 4.25 5.12 -10.68
N THR A 141 2.99 4.71 -10.86
CA THR A 141 2.27 4.92 -12.13
C THR A 141 1.51 6.25 -12.20
N ARG A 142 1.43 7.00 -11.10
CA ARG A 142 0.83 8.32 -11.06
C ARG A 142 1.64 9.30 -11.87
N ARG A 143 0.95 10.14 -12.70
CA ARG A 143 1.61 11.12 -13.57
C ARG A 143 2.34 12.22 -12.81
N LYS A 144 1.73 12.73 -11.73
CA LYS A 144 2.33 13.72 -10.84
C LYS A 144 2.91 13.05 -9.61
N LYS A 145 4.09 13.48 -9.22
CA LYS A 145 4.75 12.97 -8.02
C LYS A 145 4.01 13.47 -6.77
N ILE A 146 3.55 12.55 -5.94
CA ILE A 146 3.02 12.83 -4.60
C ILE A 146 4.15 13.07 -3.59
N ALA A 147 3.83 13.63 -2.42
CA ALA A 147 4.78 13.90 -1.34
C ALA A 147 5.51 12.62 -0.89
N GLY A 148 4.78 11.53 -0.67
CA GLY A 148 5.39 10.29 -0.26
C GLY A 148 4.43 9.08 -0.27
N ALA A 149 5.01 7.89 -0.13
CA ALA A 149 4.28 6.64 -0.05
C ALA A 149 4.85 5.72 1.04
N VAL A 150 3.99 5.06 1.81
CA VAL A 150 4.36 4.12 2.87
C VAL A 150 3.83 2.74 2.53
N SER A 151 4.72 1.78 2.39
CA SER A 151 4.40 0.37 2.15
C SER A 151 4.65 -0.45 3.40
N VAL A 152 3.59 -0.93 4.05
CA VAL A 152 3.67 -1.75 5.28
C VAL A 152 3.40 -3.20 4.93
N ALA A 153 4.36 -4.08 5.18
CA ALA A 153 4.29 -5.51 4.89
C ALA A 153 3.91 -5.82 3.43
N GLY A 154 4.50 -5.07 2.47
CA GLY A 154 4.29 -5.25 1.04
C GLY A 154 5.56 -5.60 0.30
N ILE A 155 5.39 -6.08 -0.94
CA ILE A 155 6.48 -6.29 -1.92
C ILE A 155 6.14 -5.59 -3.22
N VAL A 156 7.13 -5.39 -4.09
CA VAL A 156 6.91 -4.83 -5.43
C VAL A 156 6.05 -5.80 -6.26
N PRO A 157 4.83 -5.41 -6.70
CA PRO A 157 4.06 -6.21 -7.63
C PRO A 157 4.58 -6.01 -9.05
N GLY A 158 4.80 -7.10 -9.79
CA GLY A 158 5.20 -7.00 -11.20
C GLY A 158 6.58 -6.39 -11.43
N ILE A 159 7.62 -6.92 -10.76
CA ILE A 159 9.00 -6.41 -10.87
C ILE A 159 9.53 -6.34 -12.31
N GLN A 160 8.96 -7.13 -13.24
CA GLN A 160 9.33 -7.13 -14.66
C GLN A 160 8.58 -6.06 -15.47
N TYR A 161 7.37 -5.70 -15.09
CA TYR A 161 6.47 -4.86 -15.89
C TYR A 161 6.35 -3.44 -15.33
N LEU A 162 6.38 -3.28 -14.01
CA LEU A 162 6.26 -1.97 -13.37
C LEU A 162 7.31 -0.96 -13.87
N PRO A 163 8.59 -1.33 -14.14
CA PRO A 163 9.58 -0.40 -14.69
C PRO A 163 9.15 0.29 -16.00
N LEU A 164 8.34 -0.40 -16.82
CA LEU A 164 7.83 0.13 -18.08
C LEU A 164 6.70 1.15 -17.90
N CYS A 165 6.14 1.23 -16.70
CA CYS A 165 4.97 2.05 -16.36
C CYS A 165 5.29 3.18 -15.36
N ILE A 166 6.53 3.28 -14.90
CA ILE A 166 6.93 4.33 -13.93
C ILE A 166 6.77 5.70 -14.59
N SER A 167 5.89 6.53 -14.00
CA SER A 167 5.62 7.90 -14.45
C SER A 167 6.16 8.94 -13.47
N SER A 168 6.26 8.61 -12.19
CA SER A 168 6.85 9.47 -11.16
C SER A 168 7.60 8.65 -10.11
N ARG A 169 8.46 9.30 -9.33
CA ARG A 169 9.25 8.68 -8.26
C ARG A 169 9.12 9.51 -6.98
N PRO A 170 8.03 9.34 -6.21
CA PRO A 170 7.94 9.94 -4.87
C PRO A 170 8.94 9.29 -3.92
N LYS A 171 9.12 9.87 -2.74
CA LYS A 171 9.83 9.20 -1.64
C LYS A 171 9.02 8.03 -1.12
N PHE A 172 9.69 6.95 -0.73
CA PHE A 172 9.06 5.79 -0.11
C PHE A 172 9.58 5.52 1.29
N LEU A 173 8.67 5.04 2.14
CA LEU A 173 9.00 4.35 3.38
C LEU A 173 8.52 2.91 3.25
N LEU A 174 9.45 1.95 3.40
CA LEU A 174 9.15 0.52 3.38
C LEU A 174 9.30 -0.03 4.79
N LEU A 175 8.22 -0.60 5.33
CA LEU A 175 8.16 -1.18 6.68
C LEU A 175 7.82 -2.66 6.58
N HIS A 176 8.54 -3.52 7.32
CA HIS A 176 8.28 -4.95 7.29
C HIS A 176 8.66 -5.65 8.59
N GLY A 177 7.78 -6.55 9.06
CA GLY A 177 8.06 -7.41 10.20
C GLY A 177 8.94 -8.61 9.83
N LYS A 178 9.95 -8.92 10.64
CA LYS A 178 10.86 -10.05 10.37
C LYS A 178 10.21 -11.42 10.49
N ASP A 179 9.15 -11.52 11.29
CA ASP A 179 8.41 -12.76 11.49
C ASP A 179 7.20 -12.88 10.56
N ASP A 180 7.15 -12.04 9.49
CA ASP A 180 6.07 -12.09 8.50
C ASP A 180 6.19 -13.34 7.62
N ALA A 181 5.31 -14.32 7.88
CA ALA A 181 5.16 -15.54 7.09
C ALA A 181 4.08 -15.44 5.99
N THR A 182 3.30 -14.36 5.95
CA THR A 182 2.24 -14.14 4.96
C THR A 182 2.76 -13.46 3.71
N VAL A 183 3.38 -12.29 3.87
CA VAL A 183 4.25 -11.66 2.87
C VAL A 183 5.67 -11.93 3.31
N GLN A 184 6.17 -13.09 2.92
CA GLN A 184 7.35 -13.71 3.52
C GLN A 184 8.55 -12.77 3.54
N TYR A 185 9.12 -12.54 4.72
CA TYR A 185 10.25 -11.63 4.94
C TYR A 185 11.43 -11.86 3.97
N LYS A 186 11.67 -13.12 3.55
CA LYS A 186 12.71 -13.45 2.55
C LYS A 186 12.58 -12.73 1.21
N THR A 187 11.40 -12.13 0.91
CA THR A 187 11.16 -11.37 -0.33
C THR A 187 11.59 -9.91 -0.24
N VAL A 188 11.87 -9.42 0.97
CA VAL A 188 12.17 -8.01 1.22
C VAL A 188 13.46 -7.57 0.53
N ALA A 189 14.52 -8.39 0.60
CA ALA A 189 15.80 -8.07 -0.04
C ALA A 189 15.64 -7.80 -1.54
N THR A 190 14.84 -8.62 -2.24
CA THR A 190 14.54 -8.42 -3.67
C THR A 190 13.76 -7.12 -3.91
N THR A 191 12.82 -6.78 -3.04
CA THR A 191 12.08 -5.51 -3.11
C THR A 191 13.01 -4.31 -2.92
N VAL A 192 13.84 -4.33 -1.89
CA VAL A 192 14.83 -3.27 -1.61
C VAL A 192 15.81 -3.09 -2.77
N ASP A 193 16.33 -4.18 -3.31
CA ASP A 193 17.27 -4.12 -4.44
C ASP A 193 16.59 -3.61 -5.71
N TRP A 194 15.33 -3.95 -5.93
CA TRP A 194 14.55 -3.40 -7.04
C TRP A 194 14.39 -1.87 -6.91
N PHE A 195 14.06 -1.34 -5.72
CA PHE A 195 13.97 0.11 -5.48
C PHE A 195 15.29 0.83 -5.79
N LYS A 196 16.43 0.25 -5.36
CA LYS A 196 17.78 0.78 -5.68
C LYS A 196 18.01 0.80 -7.20
N GLN A 197 17.72 -0.30 -7.89
CA GLN A 197 17.89 -0.42 -9.34
C GLN A 197 17.05 0.61 -10.11
N GLN A 198 15.82 0.89 -9.65
CA GLN A 198 14.94 1.89 -10.25
C GLN A 198 15.29 3.33 -9.83
N LYS A 199 16.31 3.54 -9.00
CA LYS A 199 16.75 4.86 -8.49
C LYS A 199 15.60 5.62 -7.83
N ILE A 200 14.78 4.92 -7.06
CA ILE A 200 13.70 5.50 -6.27
C ILE A 200 14.29 5.85 -4.89
N ASP A 201 14.02 7.06 -4.40
CA ASP A 201 14.39 7.48 -3.04
C ASP A 201 13.51 6.74 -2.02
N PHE A 202 14.14 6.04 -1.08
CA PHE A 202 13.41 5.29 -0.06
C PHE A 202 14.20 5.13 1.24
N THR A 203 13.45 4.98 2.33
CA THR A 203 13.93 4.46 3.61
C THR A 203 13.30 3.10 3.85
N TYR A 204 14.07 2.17 4.40
CA TYR A 204 13.59 0.85 4.79
C TYR A 204 13.83 0.65 6.29
N GLN A 205 12.81 0.13 6.99
CA GLN A 205 12.92 -0.26 8.39
C GLN A 205 12.24 -1.61 8.62
N GLU A 206 12.89 -2.47 9.36
CA GLU A 206 12.39 -3.78 9.78
C GLU A 206 12.09 -3.82 11.28
N PHE A 207 11.19 -4.71 11.67
CA PHE A 207 10.73 -4.84 13.05
C PHE A 207 10.89 -6.30 13.52
N GLU A 208 11.72 -6.48 14.55
CA GLU A 208 11.93 -7.79 15.18
C GLU A 208 10.65 -8.29 15.86
N GLY A 209 10.36 -9.58 15.78
CA GLY A 209 9.21 -10.21 16.42
C GLY A 209 7.85 -9.78 15.86
N LEU A 210 7.82 -9.03 14.77
CA LEU A 210 6.58 -8.58 14.14
C LEU A 210 6.19 -9.51 13.01
N ALA A 211 5.04 -10.17 13.16
CA ALA A 211 4.40 -10.97 12.14
C ALA A 211 3.57 -10.08 11.17
N HIS A 212 2.75 -10.67 10.30
CA HIS A 212 1.92 -9.96 9.32
C HIS A 212 0.79 -9.14 9.96
N ARG A 213 1.14 -8.03 10.57
CA ARG A 213 0.22 -7.09 11.20
C ARG A 213 0.86 -5.70 11.28
N MET A 214 0.05 -4.69 11.56
CA MET A 214 0.52 -3.34 11.89
C MET A 214 0.57 -3.16 13.41
N ASN A 215 1.53 -2.38 13.90
CA ASN A 215 1.69 -2.03 15.30
C ASN A 215 1.93 -0.52 15.50
N ASP A 216 2.03 -0.10 16.77
CA ASP A 216 2.21 1.29 17.17
C ASP A 216 3.54 1.87 16.65
N ASP A 217 4.61 1.06 16.66
CA ASP A 217 5.94 1.50 16.24
C ASP A 217 5.96 1.79 14.73
N GLU A 218 5.40 0.89 13.90
CA GLU A 218 5.29 1.13 12.47
C GLU A 218 4.47 2.38 12.14
N MET A 219 3.34 2.57 12.85
CA MET A 219 2.48 3.74 12.64
C MET A 219 3.15 5.03 13.14
N SER A 220 4.02 4.97 14.15
CA SER A 220 4.84 6.11 14.58
C SER A 220 5.86 6.49 13.51
N VAL A 221 6.60 5.52 12.98
CA VAL A 221 7.59 5.75 11.91
C VAL A 221 6.91 6.28 10.64
N ALA A 222 5.71 5.76 10.31
CA ALA A 222 4.92 6.26 9.19
C ALA A 222 4.45 7.72 9.41
N ALA A 223 4.04 8.06 10.64
CA ALA A 223 3.65 9.43 10.98
C ALA A 223 4.82 10.41 10.89
N ASP A 224 5.99 10.03 11.40
CA ASP A 224 7.21 10.84 11.32
C ASP A 224 7.60 11.12 9.85
N PHE A 225 7.51 10.10 8.99
CA PHE A 225 7.75 10.24 7.56
C PHE A 225 6.74 11.19 6.88
N ILE A 226 5.47 11.17 7.28
CA ILE A 226 4.43 12.05 6.71
C ILE A 226 4.56 13.47 7.25
N ASN A 227 5.05 13.64 8.47
CA ASN A 227 5.22 14.95 9.09
C ASN A 227 6.52 15.67 8.68
N SER A 228 7.53 14.93 8.12
CA SER A 228 8.79 15.48 7.63
C SER A 228 8.61 16.21 6.31
#